data_02e43d1671d46fe1369f162dcac24a8c
#
_entry.id   02e43d1671d46fe1369f162dcac24a8c
#
_cell.length_a   1.000
_cell.length_b   1.000
_cell.length_c   1.000
_cell.angle_alpha   90.00
_cell.angle_beta   90.00
_cell.angle_gamma   90.00
#
_symmetry.space_group_name_H-M   'P 1'
#
loop_
_entity.id
_entity.type
_entity.pdbx_description
1 polymer ?
#
loop_
_entity_poly.entity_id
_entity_poly.type
_entity_poly.pdbx_seq_one_letter_code
_entity_poly.pdbx_strand_id
1 'polypeptide(L)'
;RQKRNQEAIWRNHPGVFDVAADSDGGELLPMSESALQAPERVCFMSFGSGSSGNCAYIGTPSCGLLIDAGVDNNYVIEQLKANSINPESIVGILLTHDHSDHVRFAYAILRRYRQMRIFATAKAFNGLLRRHSISRRIKDYHAPIFKEFPFQAGIFTVTAFETSHDGTDNAGFCIEGGGTTFVVTTDTGTITSRADEYMRRTHN
;
A
#
# COMPACT_ATOMS: atom_id res chain seq x y z
N ARG A 1 6.20 19.33 24.99
CA ARG A 1 5.33 18.42 25.78
C ARG A 1 4.16 18.02 24.87
N GLN A 2 4.12 16.91 24.27
CA GLN A 2 3.81 15.55 24.63
C GLN A 2 4.08 14.63 23.42
N LYS A 3 5.08 13.78 23.53
CA LYS A 3 5.18 12.57 22.72
C LYS A 3 4.07 11.64 23.20
N ARG A 4 3.13 11.30 22.34
CA ARG A 4 2.28 10.15 22.54
C ARG A 4 2.68 9.08 21.53
N ASN A 5 3.22 8.03 22.06
CA ASN A 5 3.43 6.74 21.40
C ASN A 5 2.09 6.29 20.79
N GLN A 6 2.05 6.12 19.48
CA GLN A 6 1.04 5.28 18.86
C GLN A 6 1.60 3.87 18.84
N GLU A 7 1.33 3.13 19.89
CA GLU A 7 1.49 1.69 19.87
C GLU A 7 0.45 1.11 18.93
N ALA A 8 0.94 0.40 17.92
CA ALA A 8 0.09 -0.38 17.04
C ALA A 8 -0.65 -1.44 17.86
N ILE A 9 -1.98 -1.35 17.88
CA ILE A 9 -2.84 -2.31 18.59
C ILE A 9 -2.89 -3.61 17.76
N TRP A 10 -2.03 -4.53 18.08
CA TRP A 10 -2.09 -5.90 17.60
C TRP A 10 -3.02 -6.69 18.49
N ARG A 11 -4.21 -7.03 18.04
CA ARG A 11 -5.06 -8.00 18.72
C ARG A 11 -4.73 -9.40 18.21
N ASN A 12 -4.21 -10.21 19.14
CA ASN A 12 -3.96 -11.62 18.98
C ASN A 12 -5.23 -12.37 18.54
N HIS A 13 -5.13 -13.13 17.44
CA HIS A 13 -6.04 -14.24 17.19
C HIS A 13 -5.37 -15.53 17.65
N PRO A 14 -6.04 -16.33 18.52
CA PRO A 14 -5.57 -17.64 18.93
C PRO A 14 -5.96 -18.67 17.85
N GLY A 15 -4.98 -19.37 17.33
CA GLY A 15 -5.19 -20.44 16.36
C GLY A 15 -3.89 -21.17 16.06
N VAL A 16 -3.18 -21.61 17.12
CA VAL A 16 -2.12 -22.60 16.98
C VAL A 16 -2.76 -23.95 17.28
N PHE A 17 -2.92 -24.79 16.26
CA PHE A 17 -3.21 -26.21 16.45
C PHE A 17 -1.87 -26.96 16.52
N ASP A 18 -1.56 -27.50 17.70
CA ASP A 18 -0.56 -28.55 17.87
C ASP A 18 -1.06 -29.80 17.19
N VAL A 19 -0.32 -30.30 16.20
CA VAL A 19 -0.51 -31.67 15.70
C VAL A 19 0.59 -32.52 16.28
N ALA A 20 0.16 -33.50 17.07
CA ALA A 20 1.01 -34.48 17.69
C ALA A 20 1.79 -35.31 16.66
N ALA A 21 3.05 -35.60 17.01
CA ALA A 21 3.95 -36.45 16.25
C ALA A 21 3.50 -37.90 16.31
N ASP A 22 3.31 -38.52 15.17
CA ASP A 22 3.40 -39.98 15.04
C ASP A 22 4.74 -40.36 14.37
N SER A 23 5.46 -41.22 15.06
CA SER A 23 6.76 -41.73 14.69
C SER A 23 6.63 -42.85 13.65
N ASP A 24 7.14 -42.64 12.45
CA ASP A 24 7.59 -43.74 11.62
C ASP A 24 8.87 -43.35 10.85
N GLY A 25 9.89 -44.25 10.96
CA GLY A 25 11.24 -43.98 10.49
C GLY A 25 11.39 -44.02 8.98
N GLY A 26 11.48 -42.85 8.40
CA GLY A 26 11.87 -42.62 7.02
C GLY A 26 13.14 -41.77 6.97
N GLU A 27 14.13 -42.27 6.23
CA GLU A 27 15.42 -41.59 5.97
C GLU A 27 15.22 -40.16 5.47
N LEU A 28 15.59 -39.15 6.27
CA LEU A 28 15.47 -37.74 5.96
C LEU A 28 16.51 -37.38 4.90
N LEU A 29 16.08 -37.18 3.66
CA LEU A 29 16.88 -36.45 2.66
C LEU A 29 17.09 -35.02 3.16
N PRO A 30 18.29 -34.44 3.01
CA PRO A 30 18.53 -33.06 3.44
C PRO A 30 17.65 -32.12 2.62
N MET A 31 16.62 -31.60 3.23
CA MET A 31 15.85 -30.52 2.65
C MET A 31 16.75 -29.28 2.54
N SER A 32 16.85 -28.73 1.35
CA SER A 32 17.59 -27.50 1.09
C SER A 32 17.08 -26.37 2.01
N GLU A 33 17.99 -25.61 2.61
CA GLU A 33 17.70 -24.48 3.52
C GLU A 33 16.76 -23.40 2.98
N SER A 34 16.31 -23.50 1.72
CA SER A 34 15.34 -22.58 1.11
C SER A 34 13.88 -22.82 1.54
N ALA A 35 13.59 -23.85 2.34
CA ALA A 35 12.21 -24.29 2.65
C ALA A 35 11.64 -23.78 3.99
N LEU A 36 12.35 -22.95 4.76
CA LEU A 36 11.95 -22.57 6.13
C LEU A 36 11.88 -21.05 6.39
N GLN A 37 11.65 -20.24 5.37
CA GLN A 37 11.26 -18.87 5.65
C GLN A 37 9.76 -18.85 5.94
N ALA A 38 9.40 -18.51 7.18
CA ALA A 38 8.02 -18.22 7.55
C ALA A 38 7.44 -17.18 6.57
N PRO A 39 6.18 -17.32 6.15
CA PRO A 39 5.59 -16.38 5.20
C PRO A 39 5.72 -14.96 5.76
N GLU A 40 6.27 -14.05 4.95
CA GLU A 40 6.39 -12.64 5.32
C GLU A 40 5.01 -12.07 5.63
N ARG A 41 4.87 -11.47 6.81
CA ARG A 41 3.60 -10.86 7.20
C ARG A 41 3.42 -9.52 6.50
N VAL A 42 2.23 -9.29 5.97
CA VAL A 42 1.83 -7.98 5.46
C VAL A 42 1.66 -7.02 6.63
N CYS A 43 2.29 -5.86 6.55
CA CYS A 43 2.17 -4.78 7.52
C CYS A 43 1.61 -3.51 6.88
N PHE A 44 1.03 -2.65 7.70
CA PHE A 44 0.60 -1.30 7.34
C PHE A 44 1.36 -0.30 8.19
N MET A 45 1.87 0.77 7.56
CA MET A 45 2.51 1.89 8.27
C MET A 45 2.00 3.21 7.70
N SER A 46 1.57 4.12 8.56
CA SER A 46 1.27 5.50 8.18
C SER A 46 2.46 6.40 8.47
N PHE A 47 2.92 7.15 7.47
CA PHE A 47 3.98 8.15 7.61
C PHE A 47 3.42 9.56 7.86
N GLY A 48 2.17 9.77 7.53
CA GLY A 48 1.42 11.00 7.74
C GLY A 48 0.00 10.87 7.27
N SER A 49 -0.90 11.56 7.97
CA SER A 49 -2.32 11.69 7.61
C SER A 49 -2.80 13.08 7.98
N GLY A 50 -3.28 13.84 7.00
CA GLY A 50 -3.78 15.19 7.18
C GLY A 50 -3.18 16.20 6.19
N SER A 51 -3.52 17.46 6.35
CA SER A 51 -3.16 18.56 5.43
C SER A 51 -1.66 18.81 5.27
N SER A 52 -0.83 18.32 6.20
CA SER A 52 0.63 18.41 6.10
C SER A 52 1.24 17.38 5.15
N GLY A 53 0.51 16.33 4.83
CA GLY A 53 0.90 15.29 3.88
C GLY A 53 0.35 13.93 4.25
N ASN A 54 -0.02 13.18 3.22
CA ASN A 54 -0.58 11.83 3.33
C ASN A 54 0.33 10.86 2.61
N CYS A 55 0.75 9.81 3.31
CA CYS A 55 1.49 8.69 2.75
C CYS A 55 1.41 7.50 3.71
N ALA A 56 1.17 6.32 3.17
CA ALA A 56 1.20 5.08 3.92
C ALA A 56 1.89 3.97 3.12
N TYR A 57 2.34 2.93 3.81
CA TYR A 57 2.89 1.72 3.23
C TYR A 57 2.01 0.53 3.56
N ILE A 58 1.78 -0.33 2.57
CA ILE A 58 1.22 -1.68 2.74
C ILE A 58 2.16 -2.66 2.06
N GLY A 59 2.60 -3.68 2.76
CA GLY A 59 3.45 -4.69 2.17
C GLY A 59 4.18 -5.57 3.16
N THR A 60 5.02 -6.44 2.61
CA THR A 60 6.02 -7.24 3.29
C THR A 60 7.38 -6.58 3.14
N PRO A 61 8.43 -6.98 3.88
CA PRO A 61 9.78 -6.46 3.67
C PRO A 61 10.29 -6.58 2.23
N SER A 62 9.81 -7.58 1.46
CA SER A 62 10.26 -7.88 0.09
C SER A 62 9.34 -7.41 -1.03
N CYS A 63 8.11 -6.96 -0.71
CA CYS A 63 7.16 -6.44 -1.72
C CYS A 63 6.14 -5.52 -1.09
N GLY A 64 6.02 -4.30 -1.57
CA GLY A 64 5.08 -3.34 -1.01
C GLY A 64 4.59 -2.27 -1.97
N LEU A 65 3.62 -1.51 -1.48
CA LEU A 65 2.97 -0.40 -2.15
C LEU A 65 2.96 0.82 -1.24
N LEU A 66 3.15 2.00 -1.81
CA LEU A 66 2.81 3.25 -1.15
C LEU A 66 1.39 3.67 -1.51
N ILE A 67 0.67 4.24 -0.56
CA ILE A 67 -0.60 4.91 -0.78
C ILE A 67 -0.35 6.38 -0.65
N ASP A 68 -0.47 7.10 -1.76
CA ASP A 68 -0.11 8.51 -1.90
C ASP A 68 1.38 8.80 -1.62
N ALA A 69 1.80 10.04 -1.89
CA ALA A 69 3.17 10.51 -1.72
C ALA A 69 3.19 12.01 -1.36
N GLY A 70 2.43 12.38 -0.35
CA GLY A 70 2.33 13.75 0.16
C GLY A 70 3.30 14.09 1.28
N VAL A 71 3.96 13.08 1.87
CA VAL A 71 4.97 13.24 2.94
C VAL A 71 6.37 13.31 2.33
N ASP A 72 7.28 14.03 2.98
CA ASP A 72 8.67 14.17 2.52
C ASP A 72 9.29 12.80 2.23
N ASN A 73 9.84 12.68 1.02
CA ASN A 73 10.35 11.41 0.51
C ASN A 73 11.57 10.88 1.29
N ASN A 74 12.43 11.74 1.83
CA ASN A 74 13.58 11.28 2.61
C ASN A 74 13.10 10.68 3.94
N TYR A 75 12.15 11.35 4.59
CA TYR A 75 11.54 10.84 5.82
C TYR A 75 10.87 9.47 5.58
N VAL A 76 10.07 9.33 4.52
CA VAL A 76 9.42 8.04 4.17
C VAL A 76 10.46 6.95 3.97
N ILE A 77 11.52 7.21 3.21
CA ILE A 77 12.59 6.24 2.95
C ILE A 77 13.36 5.86 4.21
N GLU A 78 13.64 6.81 5.08
CA GLU A 78 14.29 6.56 6.38
C GLU A 78 13.41 5.67 7.27
N GLN A 79 12.11 5.94 7.35
CA GLN A 79 11.18 5.12 8.12
C GLN A 79 11.04 3.70 7.57
N LEU A 80 10.99 3.52 6.25
CA LEU A 80 10.99 2.19 5.62
C LEU A 80 12.25 1.40 6.03
N LYS A 81 13.42 1.99 5.87
CA LYS A 81 14.70 1.35 6.23
C LYS A 81 14.79 1.03 7.72
N ALA A 82 14.34 1.93 8.59
CA ALA A 82 14.30 1.72 10.03
C ALA A 82 13.43 0.52 10.43
N ASN A 83 12.44 0.18 9.61
CA ASN A 83 11.57 -0.99 9.77
C ASN A 83 11.98 -2.19 8.90
N SER A 84 13.25 -2.23 8.45
CA SER A 84 13.81 -3.32 7.64
C SER A 84 13.10 -3.55 6.31
N ILE A 85 12.46 -2.52 5.75
CA ILE A 85 11.84 -2.56 4.44
C ILE A 85 12.80 -1.96 3.42
N ASN A 86 13.14 -2.74 2.39
CA ASN A 86 13.95 -2.25 1.29
C ASN A 86 13.11 -1.38 0.35
N PRO A 87 13.41 -0.09 0.17
CA PRO A 87 12.67 0.76 -0.78
C PRO A 87 12.68 0.26 -2.22
N GLU A 88 13.70 -0.52 -2.62
CA GLU A 88 13.77 -1.15 -3.95
C GLU A 88 12.70 -2.24 -4.15
N SER A 89 12.12 -2.78 -3.07
CA SER A 89 11.05 -3.77 -3.13
C SER A 89 9.65 -3.16 -3.36
N ILE A 90 9.55 -1.82 -3.35
CA ILE A 90 8.27 -1.14 -3.54
C ILE A 90 7.91 -1.12 -5.03
N VAL A 91 6.73 -1.66 -5.35
CA VAL A 91 6.22 -1.80 -6.72
C VAL A 91 5.73 -0.47 -7.27
N GLY A 92 5.12 0.36 -6.41
CA GLY A 92 4.64 1.66 -6.84
C GLY A 92 3.78 2.40 -5.82
N ILE A 93 3.17 3.48 -6.31
CA ILE A 93 2.30 4.37 -5.57
C ILE A 93 0.86 4.17 -6.07
N LEU A 94 -0.07 3.85 -5.18
CA LEU A 94 -1.50 3.92 -5.44
C LEU A 94 -1.96 5.36 -5.18
N LEU A 95 -2.39 6.07 -6.19
CA LEU A 95 -2.84 7.45 -6.06
C LEU A 95 -4.34 7.52 -5.78
N THR A 96 -4.72 8.04 -4.61
CA THR A 96 -6.13 8.20 -4.24
C THR A 96 -6.79 9.36 -4.98
N HIS A 97 -6.13 10.51 -5.06
CA HIS A 97 -6.59 11.70 -5.79
C HIS A 97 -5.45 12.73 -5.97
N ASP A 98 -5.74 13.84 -6.65
CA ASP A 98 -4.75 14.78 -7.15
C ASP A 98 -4.48 16.01 -6.26
N HIS A 99 -4.83 16.00 -4.98
CA HIS A 99 -4.51 17.09 -4.06
C HIS A 99 -3.02 17.13 -3.69
N SER A 100 -2.50 18.33 -3.41
CA SER A 100 -1.05 18.56 -3.21
C SER A 100 -0.47 17.76 -2.04
N ASP A 101 -1.21 17.62 -0.96
CA ASP A 101 -0.83 16.85 0.23
C ASP A 101 -0.86 15.33 0.02
N HIS A 102 -1.26 14.87 -1.18
CA HIS A 102 -1.20 13.46 -1.62
C HIS A 102 -0.15 13.21 -2.71
N VAL A 103 0.29 14.25 -3.46
CA VAL A 103 1.09 14.04 -4.68
C VAL A 103 2.44 14.75 -4.68
N ARG A 104 2.70 15.70 -3.76
CA ARG A 104 3.83 16.65 -3.88
C ARG A 104 5.21 15.99 -4.00
N PHE A 105 5.41 14.81 -3.44
CA PHE A 105 6.68 14.09 -3.50
C PHE A 105 6.67 12.89 -4.45
N ALA A 106 5.57 12.63 -5.17
CA ALA A 106 5.44 11.48 -6.03
C ALA A 106 6.57 11.38 -7.08
N TYR A 107 6.86 12.47 -7.78
CA TYR A 107 7.92 12.46 -8.79
C TYR A 107 9.32 12.30 -8.18
N ALA A 108 9.57 12.84 -6.99
CA ALA A 108 10.86 12.70 -6.30
C ALA A 108 11.14 11.22 -5.95
N ILE A 109 10.15 10.50 -5.46
CA ILE A 109 10.24 9.07 -5.14
C ILE A 109 10.42 8.26 -6.43
N LEU A 110 9.56 8.45 -7.43
CA LEU A 110 9.59 7.71 -8.70
C LEU A 110 10.92 7.90 -9.44
N ARG A 111 11.48 9.11 -9.45
CA ARG A 111 12.76 9.40 -10.07
C ARG A 111 13.91 8.67 -9.37
N ARG A 112 13.85 8.50 -8.05
CA ARG A 112 14.87 7.84 -7.25
C ARG A 112 14.78 6.31 -7.38
N TYR A 113 13.56 5.77 -7.44
CA TYR A 113 13.27 4.33 -7.50
C TYR A 113 12.51 4.03 -8.80
N ARG A 114 13.27 3.86 -9.89
CA ARG A 114 12.74 3.79 -11.26
C ARG A 114 11.92 2.53 -11.56
N GLN A 115 12.01 1.51 -10.72
CA GLN A 115 11.16 0.31 -10.81
C GLN A 115 9.71 0.61 -10.43
N MET A 116 9.48 1.64 -9.61
CA MET A 116 8.13 2.00 -9.18
C MET A 116 7.28 2.55 -10.32
N ARG A 117 5.97 2.33 -10.20
CA ARG A 117 4.93 2.95 -11.03
C ARG A 117 3.99 3.79 -10.18
N ILE A 118 3.31 4.73 -10.80
CA ILE A 118 2.17 5.43 -10.21
C ILE A 118 0.89 4.87 -10.82
N PHE A 119 0.14 4.13 -10.02
CA PHE A 119 -1.15 3.55 -10.38
C PHE A 119 -2.24 4.59 -10.12
N ALA A 120 -2.80 5.14 -11.16
CA ALA A 120 -3.79 6.20 -11.08
C ALA A 120 -4.79 6.08 -12.24
N THR A 121 -6.04 6.48 -11.99
CA THR A 121 -6.99 6.67 -13.10
C THR A 121 -6.48 7.77 -14.04
N ALA A 122 -6.83 7.69 -15.30
CA ALA A 122 -6.44 8.70 -16.29
C ALA A 122 -6.91 10.11 -15.89
N LYS A 123 -8.08 10.22 -15.24
CA LYS A 123 -8.62 11.51 -14.77
C LYS A 123 -7.80 12.07 -13.61
N ALA A 124 -7.51 11.29 -12.57
CA ALA A 124 -6.69 11.70 -11.42
C ALA A 124 -5.27 12.09 -11.89
N PHE A 125 -4.66 11.29 -12.78
CA PHE A 125 -3.34 11.58 -13.32
C PHE A 125 -3.30 12.84 -14.16
N ASN A 126 -4.30 13.08 -15.00
CA ASN A 126 -4.43 14.34 -15.75
C ASN A 126 -4.69 15.53 -14.83
N GLY A 127 -5.44 15.35 -13.75
CA GLY A 127 -5.63 16.34 -12.69
C GLY A 127 -4.30 16.74 -12.05
N LEU A 128 -3.50 15.75 -11.65
CA LEU A 128 -2.15 15.94 -11.12
C LEU A 128 -1.29 16.79 -12.08
N LEU A 129 -1.26 16.47 -13.38
CA LEU A 129 -0.48 17.19 -14.38
C LEU A 129 -0.94 18.63 -14.63
N ARG A 130 -2.22 18.92 -14.40
CA ARG A 130 -2.79 20.28 -14.61
C ARG A 130 -2.67 21.17 -13.38
N ARG A 131 -2.86 20.59 -12.19
CA ARG A 131 -2.96 21.35 -10.94
C ARG A 131 -1.60 21.65 -10.31
N HIS A 132 -0.56 20.87 -10.64
CA HIS A 132 0.72 20.94 -9.94
C HIS A 132 1.89 21.17 -10.90
N SER A 133 2.88 21.96 -10.44
CA SER A 133 4.17 22.13 -11.11
C SER A 133 5.06 20.89 -10.96
N ILE A 134 4.59 19.76 -11.47
CA ILE A 134 5.31 18.48 -11.46
C ILE A 134 5.95 18.28 -12.84
N SER A 135 7.17 17.72 -12.85
CA SER A 135 7.86 17.37 -14.09
C SER A 135 6.98 16.47 -14.98
N ARG A 136 6.87 16.83 -16.25
CA ARG A 136 6.15 16.03 -17.25
C ARG A 136 6.71 14.62 -17.44
N ARG A 137 7.96 14.37 -17.01
CA ARG A 137 8.57 13.03 -17.01
C ARG A 137 7.88 12.04 -16.06
N ILE A 138 7.03 12.50 -15.15
CA ILE A 138 6.20 11.60 -14.33
C ILE A 138 5.31 10.69 -15.19
N LYS A 139 5.01 11.10 -16.45
CA LYS A 139 4.26 10.27 -17.41
C LYS A 139 4.93 8.93 -17.72
N ASP A 140 6.26 8.87 -17.64
CA ASP A 140 7.03 7.65 -17.91
C ASP A 140 6.78 6.55 -16.84
N TYR A 141 6.22 6.94 -15.70
CA TYR A 141 5.92 6.05 -14.56
C TYR A 141 4.43 5.71 -14.46
N HIS A 142 3.56 6.33 -15.25
CA HIS A 142 2.13 6.13 -15.14
C HIS A 142 1.71 4.75 -15.60
N ALA A 143 1.06 4.01 -14.71
CA ALA A 143 0.34 2.79 -14.99
C ALA A 143 -1.17 3.07 -14.83
N PRO A 144 -1.91 3.26 -15.94
CA PRO A 144 -3.32 3.60 -15.85
C PRO A 144 -4.14 2.44 -15.28
N ILE A 145 -5.04 2.78 -14.36
CA ILE A 145 -5.98 1.83 -13.74
C ILE A 145 -7.42 2.26 -14.01
N PHE A 146 -8.33 1.30 -13.89
CA PHE A 146 -9.77 1.52 -14.04
C PHE A 146 -10.48 1.10 -12.74
N LYS A 147 -11.42 1.92 -12.27
CA LYS A 147 -12.24 1.56 -11.10
C LYS A 147 -13.03 0.28 -11.39
N GLU A 148 -13.18 -0.56 -10.37
CA GLU A 148 -13.87 -1.86 -10.41
C GLU A 148 -13.19 -2.95 -11.29
N PHE A 149 -12.02 -2.67 -11.83
CA PHE A 149 -11.22 -3.66 -12.55
C PHE A 149 -9.95 -4.00 -11.77
N PRO A 150 -9.83 -5.24 -11.25
CA PRO A 150 -8.64 -5.68 -10.51
C PRO A 150 -7.38 -5.65 -11.39
N PHE A 151 -6.25 -5.28 -10.79
CA PHE A 151 -4.95 -5.36 -11.41
C PHE A 151 -3.90 -5.92 -10.44
N GLN A 152 -2.82 -6.47 -10.99
CA GLN A 152 -1.72 -6.99 -10.19
C GLN A 152 -0.67 -5.91 -9.91
N ALA A 153 -0.26 -5.80 -8.65
CA ALA A 153 0.83 -4.94 -8.21
C ALA A 153 1.72 -5.73 -7.24
N GLY A 154 2.77 -6.35 -7.75
CA GLY A 154 3.60 -7.29 -7.01
C GLY A 154 2.81 -8.53 -6.57
N ILE A 155 2.82 -8.80 -5.26
CA ILE A 155 2.06 -9.92 -4.67
C ILE A 155 0.57 -9.58 -4.43
N PHE A 156 0.16 -8.34 -4.71
CA PHE A 156 -1.19 -7.86 -4.41
C PHE A 156 -2.08 -7.83 -5.63
N THR A 157 -3.33 -8.24 -5.45
CA THR A 157 -4.44 -7.90 -6.35
C THR A 157 -5.11 -6.64 -5.80
N VAL A 158 -5.16 -5.58 -6.61
CA VAL A 158 -5.68 -4.28 -6.20
C VAL A 158 -6.91 -3.93 -7.03
N THR A 159 -7.97 -3.49 -6.35
CA THR A 159 -9.18 -2.96 -7.00
C THR A 159 -9.43 -1.54 -6.51
N ALA A 160 -9.43 -0.58 -7.44
CA ALA A 160 -9.84 0.78 -7.16
C ALA A 160 -11.37 0.89 -7.18
N PHE A 161 -11.94 1.68 -6.28
CA PHE A 161 -13.37 1.95 -6.24
C PHE A 161 -13.67 3.43 -6.00
N GLU A 162 -14.91 3.85 -6.26
CA GLU A 162 -15.32 5.25 -6.13
C GLU A 162 -15.41 5.69 -4.66
N THR A 163 -14.85 6.87 -4.36
CA THR A 163 -15.01 7.57 -3.08
C THR A 163 -15.52 8.97 -3.31
N SER A 164 -16.12 9.58 -2.28
CA SER A 164 -16.72 10.91 -2.36
C SER A 164 -15.74 11.96 -1.81
N HIS A 165 -15.16 12.76 -2.69
CA HIS A 165 -14.28 13.89 -2.36
C HIS A 165 -14.26 14.90 -3.52
N ASP A 166 -13.67 16.08 -3.34
CA ASP A 166 -13.61 17.17 -4.31
C ASP A 166 -12.38 17.15 -5.25
N GLY A 167 -11.64 16.06 -5.32
CA GLY A 167 -10.57 15.85 -6.30
C GLY A 167 -11.10 15.69 -7.73
N THR A 168 -10.21 15.73 -8.72
CA THR A 168 -10.58 15.53 -10.14
C THR A 168 -11.18 14.16 -10.40
N ASP A 169 -10.68 13.16 -9.68
CA ASP A 169 -11.20 11.79 -9.63
C ASP A 169 -10.67 11.13 -8.36
N ASN A 170 -11.53 10.49 -7.59
CA ASN A 170 -11.19 9.97 -6.27
C ASN A 170 -11.33 8.46 -6.24
N ALA A 171 -10.37 7.78 -5.63
CA ALA A 171 -10.36 6.34 -5.51
C ALA A 171 -10.01 5.89 -4.09
N GLY A 172 -10.75 4.93 -3.58
CA GLY A 172 -10.30 4.02 -2.54
C GLY A 172 -9.72 2.77 -3.16
N PHE A 173 -9.04 1.95 -2.37
CA PHE A 173 -8.40 0.73 -2.82
C PHE A 173 -8.73 -0.45 -1.92
N CYS A 174 -9.16 -1.55 -2.53
CA CYS A 174 -9.17 -2.88 -1.92
C CYS A 174 -7.89 -3.59 -2.35
N ILE A 175 -7.06 -3.99 -1.40
CA ILE A 175 -5.73 -4.57 -1.61
C ILE A 175 -5.71 -5.95 -0.98
N GLU A 176 -5.62 -6.99 -1.80
CA GLU A 176 -5.68 -8.39 -1.40
C GLU A 176 -4.33 -9.06 -1.66
N GLY A 177 -3.75 -9.70 -0.65
CA GLY A 177 -2.48 -10.42 -0.79
C GLY A 177 -1.93 -10.90 0.55
N GLY A 178 -1.07 -11.91 0.52
CA GLY A 178 -0.49 -12.49 1.73
C GLY A 178 -1.51 -13.01 2.75
N GLY A 179 -2.68 -13.46 2.27
CA GLY A 179 -3.78 -13.93 3.12
C GLY A 179 -4.52 -12.81 3.86
N THR A 180 -4.34 -11.56 3.46
CA THR A 180 -4.94 -10.38 4.12
C THR A 180 -5.61 -9.49 3.08
N THR A 181 -6.69 -8.83 3.48
CA THR A 181 -7.39 -7.81 2.69
C THR A 181 -7.39 -6.48 3.44
N PHE A 182 -6.92 -5.43 2.77
CA PHE A 182 -6.98 -4.06 3.27
C PHE A 182 -7.93 -3.24 2.41
N VAL A 183 -8.75 -2.42 3.05
CA VAL A 183 -9.55 -1.40 2.36
C VAL A 183 -9.08 -0.03 2.84
N VAL A 184 -8.66 0.80 1.90
CA VAL A 184 -8.13 2.13 2.16
C VAL A 184 -9.04 3.17 1.53
N THR A 185 -9.47 4.12 2.33
CA THR A 185 -10.17 5.33 1.90
C THR A 185 -9.51 6.53 2.55
N THR A 186 -9.33 7.61 1.82
CA THR A 186 -8.81 8.88 2.33
C THR A 186 -9.75 10.00 1.96
N ASP A 187 -9.81 11.04 2.79
CA ASP A 187 -10.52 12.30 2.54
C ASP A 187 -11.96 12.12 2.02
N THR A 188 -12.64 11.10 2.51
CA THR A 188 -14.03 10.86 2.14
C THR A 188 -14.96 11.56 3.12
N GLY A 189 -15.76 12.50 2.64
CA GLY A 189 -16.76 13.19 3.45
C GLY A 189 -17.91 12.28 3.86
N THR A 190 -18.16 11.23 3.08
CA THR A 190 -19.17 10.19 3.34
C THR A 190 -18.66 8.84 2.85
N ILE A 191 -19.02 7.77 3.56
CA ILE A 191 -18.77 6.42 3.08
C ILE A 191 -19.77 6.12 1.97
N THR A 192 -19.27 5.92 0.74
CA THR A 192 -20.13 5.51 -0.37
C THR A 192 -20.63 4.08 -0.15
N SER A 193 -21.77 3.72 -0.76
CA SER A 193 -22.27 2.34 -0.71
C SER A 193 -21.23 1.34 -1.24
N ARG A 194 -20.42 1.74 -2.20
CA ARG A 194 -19.37 0.92 -2.76
C ARG A 194 -18.20 0.71 -1.78
N ALA A 195 -17.78 1.77 -1.08
CA ALA A 195 -16.79 1.67 -0.02
C ALA A 195 -17.27 0.75 1.13
N ASP A 196 -18.53 0.89 1.55
CA ASP A 196 -19.14 0.03 2.58
C ASP A 196 -19.15 -1.44 2.15
N GLU A 197 -19.50 -1.73 0.89
CA GLU A 197 -19.46 -3.10 0.34
C GLU A 197 -18.05 -3.71 0.43
N TYR A 198 -17.01 -2.99 0.04
CA TYR A 198 -15.63 -3.48 0.17
C TYR A 198 -15.22 -3.67 1.62
N MET A 199 -15.57 -2.75 2.51
CA MET A 199 -15.26 -2.86 3.95
C MET A 199 -15.92 -4.10 4.57
N ARG A 200 -17.14 -4.44 4.18
CA ARG A 200 -17.84 -5.65 4.69
C ARG A 200 -17.15 -6.93 4.25
N ARG A 201 -16.50 -6.96 3.10
CA ARG A 201 -15.76 -8.14 2.61
C ARG A 201 -14.53 -8.48 3.46
N THR A 202 -13.97 -7.52 4.20
CA THR A 202 -12.80 -7.76 5.07
C THR A 202 -13.13 -8.47 6.38
N HIS A 203 -14.42 -8.61 6.70
CA HIS A 203 -14.89 -9.23 7.96
C HIS A 203 -15.35 -10.69 7.80
N ASN A 204 -15.24 -11.27 6.62
CA ASN A 204 -15.49 -12.69 6.34
C ASN A 204 -14.15 -13.37 6.03
#